data_ce246fc592b08f6cff245e6ddb0edd8a
#
_entry.id   ce246fc592b08f6cff245e6ddb0edd8a
#
_cell.length_a   1.000
_cell.length_b   1.000
_cell.length_c   1.000
_cell.angle_alpha   90.00
_cell.angle_beta   90.00
_cell.angle_gamma   90.00
#
_symmetry.space_group_name_H-M   'P 1'
#
loop_
_entity.id
_entity.type
_entity.pdbx_description
1 polymer ?
#
loop_
_entity_poly.entity_id
_entity_poly.type
_entity_poly.pdbx_seq_one_letter_code
_entity_poly.pdbx_strand_id
1 'polypeptide(L)'
;MTPVRGWAPRGRKLVARAPFGKWRTLTFIAALRHDRIDTPCVLDGPINSQSFTAWVEQFLVPTLKSGDIVIMDNLGSHKGAAVRAAIRAAGAKLLFLPPYSPDLNPIEQVFAKLKLLLRKAAERSVEATWQRIGSLLDAFTPHECANYLRNAGYAST
;
A
#
# COMPACT_ATOMS: atom_id res chain seq x y z
N MET A 1 -13.63 7.92 0.05
CA MET A 1 -13.30 8.17 1.48
C MET A 1 -13.72 9.59 1.85
N THR A 2 -14.38 9.80 2.99
CA THR A 2 -14.80 11.12 3.45
C THR A 2 -13.88 11.60 4.59
N PRO A 3 -13.56 12.91 4.68
CA PRO A 3 -12.84 13.45 5.82
C PRO A 3 -13.63 13.20 7.11
N VAL A 4 -12.95 12.71 8.15
CA VAL A 4 -13.58 12.36 9.44
C VAL A 4 -13.63 13.56 10.37
N ARG A 5 -12.88 14.63 10.05
CA ARG A 5 -12.78 15.86 10.85
C ARG A 5 -12.72 17.08 9.93
N GLY A 6 -13.22 18.21 10.41
CA GLY A 6 -13.14 19.50 9.74
C GLY A 6 -13.14 20.63 10.77
N TRP A 7 -12.89 21.85 10.31
CA TRP A 7 -12.86 23.04 11.14
C TRP A 7 -14.12 23.88 10.91
N ALA A 8 -14.70 24.38 11.97
CA ALA A 8 -15.79 25.36 11.94
C ALA A 8 -15.49 26.46 12.98
N PRO A 9 -16.02 27.67 12.83
CA PRO A 9 -15.96 28.69 13.87
C PRO A 9 -16.50 28.17 15.20
N ARG A 10 -15.91 28.65 16.29
CA ARG A 10 -16.32 28.25 17.65
C ARG A 10 -17.83 28.47 17.85
N GLY A 11 -18.52 27.46 18.33
CA GLY A 11 -19.98 27.49 18.57
C GLY A 11 -20.83 27.14 17.34
N ARG A 12 -20.23 26.83 16.17
CA ARG A 12 -20.98 26.35 15.00
C ARG A 12 -20.75 24.86 14.76
N LYS A 13 -21.85 24.15 14.54
CA LYS A 13 -21.80 22.73 14.14
C LYS A 13 -21.28 22.61 12.72
N LEU A 14 -20.25 21.84 12.50
CA LEU A 14 -19.79 21.48 11.16
C LEU A 14 -20.79 20.47 10.56
N VAL A 15 -21.46 20.87 9.48
CA VAL A 15 -22.33 19.97 8.73
C VAL A 15 -21.66 19.64 7.41
N ALA A 16 -21.32 18.38 7.21
CA ALA A 16 -20.79 17.88 5.94
C ALA A 16 -21.73 16.77 5.42
N ARG A 17 -21.95 16.74 4.12
CA ARG A 17 -22.70 15.67 3.47
C ARG A 17 -21.75 14.51 3.19
N ALA A 18 -21.95 13.38 3.87
CA ALA A 18 -21.30 12.12 3.54
C ALA A 18 -22.08 11.44 2.40
N PRO A 19 -21.42 10.87 1.38
CA PRO A 19 -22.12 10.09 0.37
C PRO A 19 -22.77 8.87 1.03
N PHE A 20 -24.06 8.72 0.81
CA PHE A 20 -24.82 7.53 1.17
C PHE A 20 -24.68 6.49 0.04
N GLY A 21 -24.28 5.25 0.37
CA GLY A 21 -24.17 4.15 -0.57
C GLY A 21 -23.66 2.88 0.08
N LYS A 22 -23.73 1.75 -0.62
CA LYS A 22 -23.10 0.51 -0.16
C LYS A 22 -21.59 0.73 -0.06
N TRP A 23 -21.04 0.45 1.11
CA TRP A 23 -19.60 0.48 1.33
C TRP A 23 -18.94 -0.59 0.46
N ARG A 24 -18.08 -0.17 -0.44
CA ARG A 24 -17.22 -1.09 -1.21
C ARG A 24 -15.82 -1.05 -0.62
N THR A 25 -15.25 -2.22 -0.42
CA THR A 25 -13.85 -2.35 -0.01
C THR A 25 -12.99 -2.36 -1.25
N LEU A 26 -12.04 -1.44 -1.33
CA LEU A 26 -10.96 -1.48 -2.31
C LEU A 26 -9.66 -1.75 -1.57
N THR A 27 -8.90 -2.71 -2.06
CA THR A 27 -7.57 -3.01 -1.53
C THR A 27 -6.52 -2.49 -2.50
N PHE A 28 -5.65 -1.62 -2.02
CA PHE A 28 -4.45 -1.21 -2.74
C PHE A 28 -3.28 -2.04 -2.24
N ILE A 29 -2.54 -2.63 -3.17
CA ILE A 29 -1.34 -3.42 -2.91
C ILE A 29 -0.21 -2.93 -3.80
N ALA A 30 0.99 -2.84 -3.27
CA ALA A 30 2.19 -2.42 -3.99
C ALA A 30 3.44 -2.93 -3.27
N ALA A 31 4.59 -2.80 -3.92
CA ALA A 31 5.89 -2.93 -3.29
C ALA A 31 6.56 -1.55 -3.21
N LEU A 32 7.35 -1.32 -2.17
CA LEU A 32 8.18 -0.13 -2.03
C LEU A 32 9.63 -0.50 -2.28
N ARG A 33 10.26 0.19 -3.23
CA ARG A 33 11.70 0.19 -3.45
C ARG A 33 12.32 1.51 -2.97
N HIS A 34 13.64 1.57 -2.95
CA HIS A 34 14.36 2.77 -2.51
C HIS A 34 14.11 4.00 -3.38
N ASP A 35 13.70 3.80 -4.62
CA ASP A 35 13.54 4.84 -5.64
C ASP A 35 12.12 4.98 -6.17
N ARG A 36 11.20 4.05 -5.85
CA ARG A 36 9.85 4.05 -6.41
C ARG A 36 8.87 3.15 -5.65
N ILE A 37 7.59 3.38 -5.92
CA ILE A 37 6.53 2.41 -5.66
C ILE A 37 6.45 1.49 -6.87
N ASP A 38 6.56 0.19 -6.64
CA ASP A 38 6.60 -0.84 -7.68
C ASP A 38 5.33 -1.69 -7.65
N THR A 39 4.93 -2.22 -8.80
CA THR A 39 3.83 -3.17 -8.95
C THR A 39 2.50 -2.76 -8.28
N PRO A 40 2.05 -1.49 -8.41
CA PRO A 40 0.81 -1.06 -7.81
C PRO A 40 -0.38 -1.78 -8.44
N CYS A 41 -1.28 -2.27 -7.59
CA CYS A 41 -2.50 -2.94 -8.02
C CYS A 41 -3.67 -2.56 -7.10
N VAL A 42 -4.85 -2.42 -7.67
CA VAL A 42 -6.10 -2.20 -6.92
C VAL A 42 -7.02 -3.38 -7.14
N LEU A 43 -7.48 -3.97 -6.05
CA LEU A 43 -8.42 -5.09 -6.06
C LEU A 43 -9.79 -4.59 -5.61
N ASP A 44 -10.85 -5.03 -6.30
CA ASP A 44 -12.23 -4.83 -5.84
C ASP A 44 -12.57 -5.92 -4.82
N GLY A 45 -12.48 -5.55 -3.55
CA GLY A 45 -12.71 -6.45 -2.43
C GLY A 45 -11.54 -6.55 -1.45
N PRO A 46 -11.70 -7.35 -0.39
CA PRO A 46 -10.65 -7.60 0.59
C PRO A 46 -9.58 -8.52 0.02
N ILE A 47 -8.34 -8.32 0.46
CA ILE A 47 -7.22 -9.20 0.13
C ILE A 47 -7.41 -10.57 0.78
N ASN A 48 -7.11 -11.63 0.04
CA ASN A 48 -7.05 -13.00 0.54
C ASN A 48 -5.77 -13.69 0.05
N SER A 49 -5.50 -14.89 0.55
CA SER A 49 -4.28 -15.62 0.19
C SER A 49 -4.16 -15.91 -1.31
N GLN A 50 -5.28 -16.17 -1.99
CA GLN A 50 -5.28 -16.47 -3.43
C GLN A 50 -4.94 -15.22 -4.25
N SER A 51 -5.62 -14.10 -3.99
CA SER A 51 -5.36 -12.84 -4.70
C SER A 51 -3.97 -12.29 -4.39
N PHE A 52 -3.48 -12.46 -3.16
CA PHE A 52 -2.12 -12.10 -2.80
C PHE A 52 -1.08 -12.95 -3.54
N THR A 53 -1.28 -14.28 -3.60
CA THR A 53 -0.39 -15.17 -4.35
C THR A 53 -0.35 -14.81 -5.83
N ALA A 54 -1.52 -14.58 -6.44
CA ALA A 54 -1.61 -14.16 -7.84
C ALA A 54 -0.86 -12.84 -8.10
N TRP A 55 -0.99 -11.86 -7.20
CA TRP A 55 -0.25 -10.60 -7.31
C TRP A 55 1.26 -10.83 -7.19
N VAL A 56 1.71 -11.67 -6.25
CA VAL A 56 3.14 -12.00 -6.11
C VAL A 56 3.68 -12.62 -7.37
N GLU A 57 3.00 -13.64 -7.91
CA GLU A 57 3.47 -14.40 -9.08
C GLU A 57 3.44 -13.57 -10.37
N GLN A 58 2.38 -12.79 -10.58
CA GLN A 58 2.15 -12.09 -11.85
C GLN A 58 2.81 -10.70 -11.89
N PHE A 59 2.94 -10.03 -10.76
CA PHE A 59 3.42 -8.65 -10.72
C PHE A 59 4.74 -8.50 -9.97
N LEU A 60 4.87 -9.04 -8.75
CA LEU A 60 6.07 -8.84 -7.95
C LEU A 60 7.26 -9.62 -8.49
N VAL A 61 7.11 -10.92 -8.68
CA VAL A 61 8.19 -11.83 -9.11
C VAL A 61 8.90 -11.36 -10.38
N PRO A 62 8.20 -10.90 -11.44
CA PRO A 62 8.86 -10.39 -12.64
C PRO A 62 9.78 -9.17 -12.41
N THR A 63 9.61 -8.44 -11.31
CA THR A 63 10.45 -7.27 -10.97
C THR A 63 11.62 -7.61 -10.07
N LEU A 64 11.63 -8.81 -9.48
CA LEU A 64 12.69 -9.24 -8.57
C LEU A 64 13.97 -9.59 -9.31
N LYS A 65 15.07 -9.28 -8.65
CA LYS A 65 16.42 -9.66 -9.10
C LYS A 65 17.02 -10.64 -8.09
N SER A 66 17.94 -11.47 -8.58
CA SER A 66 18.70 -12.34 -7.70
C SER A 66 19.44 -11.51 -6.64
N GLY A 67 19.28 -11.89 -5.38
CA GLY A 67 19.84 -11.18 -4.24
C GLY A 67 18.90 -10.14 -3.59
N ASP A 68 17.76 -9.80 -4.21
CA ASP A 68 16.76 -8.95 -3.58
C ASP A 68 16.27 -9.55 -2.25
N ILE A 69 15.93 -8.67 -1.31
CA ILE A 69 15.31 -9.05 -0.03
C ILE A 69 13.90 -8.49 -0.02
N VAL A 70 12.91 -9.38 -0.05
CA VAL A 70 11.49 -9.03 0.07
C VAL A 70 11.11 -9.06 1.54
N ILE A 71 10.65 -7.95 2.06
CA ILE A 71 10.21 -7.81 3.45
C ILE A 71 8.69 -7.67 3.44
N MET A 72 8.01 -8.49 4.22
CA MET A 72 6.55 -8.49 4.35
C MET A 72 6.15 -8.45 5.81
N ASP A 73 4.96 -7.90 6.07
CA ASP A 73 4.36 -8.01 7.39
C ASP A 73 4.00 -9.47 7.72
N ASN A 74 3.63 -9.70 8.96
CA ASN A 74 3.35 -11.05 9.47
C ASN A 74 1.87 -11.47 9.26
N LEU A 75 1.20 -10.96 8.23
CA LEU A 75 -0.19 -11.29 7.93
C LEU A 75 -0.32 -12.75 7.42
N GLY A 76 -1.36 -13.45 7.85
CA GLY A 76 -1.57 -14.86 7.48
C GLY A 76 -1.68 -15.07 5.97
N SER A 77 -2.31 -14.16 5.23
CA SER A 77 -2.43 -14.21 3.77
C SER A 77 -1.09 -14.12 3.03
N HIS A 78 -0.04 -13.57 3.65
CA HIS A 78 1.29 -13.41 3.06
C HIS A 78 2.19 -14.64 3.22
N LYS A 79 1.81 -15.58 4.09
CA LYS A 79 2.66 -16.72 4.49
C LYS A 79 2.50 -17.97 3.65
N GLY A 80 1.74 -17.91 2.55
CA GLY A 80 1.48 -19.06 1.68
C GLY A 80 2.75 -19.74 1.19
N ALA A 81 2.73 -21.07 1.08
CA ALA A 81 3.87 -21.84 0.57
C ALA A 81 4.21 -21.45 -0.88
N ALA A 82 3.19 -21.16 -1.70
CA ALA A 82 3.36 -20.69 -3.07
C ALA A 82 4.11 -19.35 -3.14
N VAL A 83 3.75 -18.38 -2.29
CA VAL A 83 4.45 -17.09 -2.20
C VAL A 83 5.93 -17.28 -1.89
N ARG A 84 6.25 -18.12 -0.89
CA ARG A 84 7.64 -18.43 -0.52
C ARG A 84 8.40 -19.09 -1.65
N ALA A 85 7.78 -20.04 -2.34
CA ALA A 85 8.38 -20.77 -3.47
C ALA A 85 8.64 -19.82 -4.64
N ALA A 86 7.68 -18.97 -5.01
CA ALA A 86 7.79 -18.02 -6.12
C ALA A 86 8.94 -17.01 -5.90
N ILE A 87 9.00 -16.39 -4.71
CA ILE A 87 10.07 -15.44 -4.38
C ILE A 87 11.44 -16.11 -4.37
N ARG A 88 11.54 -17.33 -3.81
CA ARG A 88 12.79 -18.10 -3.80
C ARG A 88 13.24 -18.48 -5.21
N ALA A 89 12.29 -18.89 -6.07
CA ALA A 89 12.58 -19.23 -7.47
C ALA A 89 13.13 -18.04 -8.27
N ALA A 90 12.75 -16.81 -7.91
CA ALA A 90 13.30 -15.59 -8.46
C ALA A 90 14.72 -15.26 -7.93
N GLY A 91 15.30 -16.07 -7.06
CA GLY A 91 16.60 -15.82 -6.45
C GLY A 91 16.59 -14.78 -5.33
N ALA A 92 15.40 -14.37 -4.87
CA ALA A 92 15.23 -13.40 -3.80
C ALA A 92 15.05 -14.08 -2.44
N LYS A 93 15.37 -13.36 -1.36
CA LYS A 93 15.14 -13.78 0.02
C LYS A 93 13.83 -13.19 0.53
N LEU A 94 13.07 -13.95 1.31
CA LEU A 94 11.84 -13.48 1.95
C LEU A 94 12.04 -13.40 3.46
N LEU A 95 11.77 -12.24 4.04
CA LEU A 95 11.78 -11.99 5.47
C LEU A 95 10.38 -11.51 5.91
N PHE A 96 9.92 -12.01 7.06
CA PHE A 96 8.70 -11.51 7.70
C PHE A 96 9.07 -10.63 8.89
N LEU A 97 8.37 -9.50 8.98
CA LEU A 97 8.47 -8.62 10.13
C LEU A 97 7.91 -9.31 11.39
N PRO A 98 8.36 -8.90 12.58
CA PRO A 98 7.74 -9.33 13.82
C PRO A 98 6.24 -9.01 13.84
N PRO A 99 5.42 -9.76 14.59
CA PRO A 99 4.02 -9.41 14.78
C PRO A 99 3.88 -8.00 15.36
N TYR A 100 2.83 -7.27 14.93
CA TYR A 100 2.50 -5.93 15.45
C TYR A 100 3.60 -4.87 15.34
N SER A 101 4.42 -4.92 14.27
CA SER A 101 5.52 -3.98 14.05
C SER A 101 5.33 -3.15 12.76
N PRO A 102 4.28 -2.32 12.66
CA PRO A 102 4.03 -1.49 11.47
C PRO A 102 5.09 -0.39 11.29
N ASP A 103 5.76 0.01 12.36
CA ASP A 103 6.89 0.94 12.38
C ASP A 103 8.11 0.43 11.61
N LEU A 104 8.29 -0.89 11.55
CA LEU A 104 9.32 -1.53 10.74
C LEU A 104 8.89 -1.78 9.29
N ASN A 105 7.64 -1.44 8.92
CA ASN A 105 7.14 -1.61 7.57
C ASN A 105 7.04 -0.26 6.83
N PRO A 106 8.05 0.13 6.03
CA PRO A 106 8.12 1.44 5.44
C PRO A 106 6.95 1.76 4.49
N ILE A 107 6.32 0.76 3.88
CA ILE A 107 5.19 0.95 2.96
C ILE A 107 3.94 1.48 3.69
N GLU A 108 3.84 1.33 5.00
CA GLU A 108 2.74 1.91 5.78
C GLU A 108 2.73 3.45 5.71
N GLN A 109 3.90 4.09 5.57
CA GLN A 109 4.02 5.53 5.36
C GLN A 109 3.47 5.94 3.98
N VAL A 110 3.70 5.13 2.96
CA VAL A 110 3.09 5.29 1.62
C VAL A 110 1.57 5.21 1.72
N PHE A 111 1.05 4.19 2.40
CA PHE A 111 -0.40 4.00 2.57
C PHE A 111 -1.03 5.14 3.38
N ALA A 112 -0.35 5.65 4.39
CA ALA A 112 -0.83 6.79 5.18
C ALA A 112 -0.97 8.05 4.31
N LYS A 113 0.05 8.39 3.51
CA LYS A 113 0.01 9.52 2.56
C LYS A 113 -1.07 9.31 1.49
N LEU A 114 -1.11 8.14 0.86
CA LEU A 114 -2.10 7.83 -0.16
C LEU A 114 -3.53 7.96 0.38
N LYS A 115 -3.82 7.42 1.55
CA LYS A 115 -5.13 7.57 2.22
C LYS A 115 -5.48 9.04 2.50
N LEU A 116 -4.50 9.85 2.91
CA LEU A 116 -4.72 11.29 3.12
C LEU A 116 -5.09 11.99 1.82
N LEU A 117 -4.36 11.73 0.74
CA LEU A 117 -4.58 12.32 -0.57
C LEU A 117 -5.94 11.90 -1.17
N LEU A 118 -6.31 10.63 -1.05
CA LEU A 118 -7.62 10.12 -1.49
C LEU A 118 -8.79 10.74 -0.70
N ARG A 119 -8.62 10.96 0.62
CA ARG A 119 -9.64 11.66 1.41
C ARG A 119 -9.82 13.10 0.97
N LYS A 120 -8.74 13.80 0.60
CA LYS A 120 -8.80 15.16 0.06
C LYS A 120 -9.47 15.22 -1.32
N ALA A 121 -9.21 14.22 -2.16
CA ALA A 121 -9.80 14.12 -3.50
C ALA A 121 -11.32 13.85 -3.44
N ALA A 122 -11.81 13.16 -2.38
CA ALA A 122 -13.21 12.87 -2.11
C ALA A 122 -13.95 12.23 -3.30
N GLU A 123 -13.28 11.36 -4.07
CA GLU A 123 -13.87 10.66 -5.21
C GLU A 123 -15.09 9.82 -4.78
N ARG A 124 -16.11 9.78 -5.65
CA ARG A 124 -17.41 9.18 -5.33
C ARG A 124 -17.68 7.85 -6.03
N SER A 125 -16.89 7.50 -7.04
CA SER A 125 -16.99 6.23 -7.75
C SER A 125 -15.72 5.38 -7.57
N VAL A 126 -15.84 4.08 -7.82
CA VAL A 126 -14.73 3.13 -7.80
C VAL A 126 -13.74 3.48 -8.89
N GLU A 127 -14.25 3.73 -10.09
CA GLU A 127 -13.46 4.06 -11.28
C GLU A 127 -12.66 5.35 -11.09
N ALA A 128 -13.31 6.40 -10.56
CA ALA A 128 -12.63 7.66 -10.25
C ALA A 128 -11.56 7.48 -9.16
N THR A 129 -11.83 6.62 -8.17
CA THR A 129 -10.85 6.28 -7.13
C THR A 129 -9.64 5.55 -7.72
N TRP A 130 -9.83 4.61 -8.64
CA TRP A 130 -8.74 3.91 -9.31
C TRP A 130 -7.86 4.86 -10.13
N GLN A 131 -8.50 5.69 -10.97
CA GLN A 131 -7.80 6.70 -11.75
C GLN A 131 -7.02 7.68 -10.85
N ARG A 132 -7.64 8.08 -9.74
CA ARG A 132 -7.00 8.95 -8.76
C ARG A 132 -5.80 8.29 -8.11
N ILE A 133 -5.87 7.01 -7.72
CA ILE A 133 -4.73 6.26 -7.18
C ILE A 133 -3.58 6.29 -8.19
N GLY A 134 -3.83 5.95 -9.46
CA GLY A 134 -2.81 5.99 -10.50
C GLY A 134 -2.12 7.35 -10.59
N SER A 135 -2.88 8.45 -10.66
CA SER A 135 -2.31 9.81 -10.74
C SER A 135 -1.57 10.25 -9.46
N LEU A 136 -1.94 9.70 -8.30
CA LEU A 136 -1.30 10.04 -7.04
C LEU A 136 0.04 9.33 -6.83
N LEU A 137 0.29 8.22 -7.55
CA LEU A 137 1.57 7.51 -7.44
C LEU A 137 2.74 8.38 -7.92
N ASP A 138 2.51 9.27 -8.88
CA ASP A 138 3.52 10.23 -9.38
C ASP A 138 3.95 11.25 -8.31
N ALA A 139 3.15 11.41 -7.25
CA ALA A 139 3.48 12.28 -6.12
C ALA A 139 4.49 11.68 -5.13
N PHE A 140 4.92 10.43 -5.36
CA PHE A 140 5.92 9.76 -4.53
C PHE A 140 7.28 9.79 -5.23
N THR A 141 8.11 10.74 -4.86
CA THR A 141 9.43 10.91 -5.47
C THR A 141 10.42 9.83 -5.01
N PRO A 142 11.49 9.55 -5.78
CA PRO A 142 12.55 8.63 -5.35
C PRO A 142 13.15 8.98 -4.01
N HIS A 143 13.39 10.27 -3.76
CA HIS A 143 13.92 10.76 -2.48
C HIS A 143 12.96 10.46 -1.31
N GLU A 144 11.66 10.59 -1.52
CA GLU A 144 10.65 10.28 -0.52
C GLU A 144 10.60 8.76 -0.24
N CYS A 145 10.67 7.93 -1.27
CA CYS A 145 10.72 6.47 -1.10
C CYS A 145 11.95 6.05 -0.29
N ALA A 146 13.12 6.62 -0.57
CA ALA A 146 14.33 6.38 0.21
C ALA A 146 14.17 6.82 1.67
N ASN A 147 13.49 7.94 1.92
CA ASN A 147 13.23 8.43 3.28
C ASN A 147 12.32 7.49 4.08
N TYR A 148 11.31 6.89 3.43
CA TYR A 148 10.44 5.91 4.10
C TYR A 148 11.24 4.69 4.59
N LEU A 149 12.15 4.18 3.77
CA LEU A 149 13.05 3.08 4.17
C LEU A 149 13.95 3.50 5.33
N ARG A 150 14.56 4.69 5.24
CA ARG A 150 15.42 5.20 6.30
C ARG A 150 14.67 5.39 7.62
N ASN A 151 13.44 5.92 7.57
CA ASN A 151 12.60 6.12 8.76
C ASN A 151 12.22 4.80 9.45
N ALA A 152 12.10 3.72 8.69
CA ALA A 152 11.85 2.38 9.23
C ALA A 152 13.12 1.63 9.64
N GLY A 153 14.29 2.29 9.63
CA GLY A 153 15.56 1.73 10.09
C GLY A 153 16.35 0.96 9.02
N TYR A 154 15.91 0.99 7.76
CA TYR A 154 16.67 0.40 6.65
C TYR A 154 17.67 1.44 6.14
N ALA A 155 18.96 1.21 6.38
CA ALA A 155 19.99 2.08 5.84
C ALA A 155 20.03 1.95 4.30
N SER A 156 20.01 3.10 3.61
CA SER A 156 20.50 3.12 2.24
C SER A 156 22.02 3.06 2.29
N THR A 157 22.58 1.95 1.88
CA THR A 157 24.01 1.89 1.53
C THR A 157 24.26 2.75 0.30
#